data_e7291cb26fe2c2e17db91a8880f5a1bd
#
_entry.id   e7291cb26fe2c2e17db91a8880f5a1bd
#
_cell.length_a   1.000
_cell.length_b   1.000
_cell.length_c   1.000
_cell.angle_alpha   90.00
_cell.angle_beta   90.00
_cell.angle_gamma   90.00
#
_symmetry.space_group_name_H-M   'P 1'
#
loop_
_entity.id
_entity.type
_entity.pdbx_description
1 polymer ?
#
loop_
_entity_poly.entity_id
_entity_poly.type
_entity_poly.pdbx_seq_one_letter_code
_entity_poly.pdbx_strand_id
1 'polypeptide(L)'
;MLLFGAESFVFQFAIENSKDQGVYRTIVLPIVLYGCATWSLTLREERRLRVFENRVLRRVFGPKRDEVTGEWRKLHNGELRDLYSLPNIVRVVKSRRMRWAGHVARMEEGRGVHRVLVGKPEGKRPLGRPRRRWEDNIKMDLQEMGGNGDWMELAQDRDRWRTLVNTVMNVWVP
;
A
#
# COMPACT_ATOMS: atom_id res chain seq x y z
N MET A 1 12.63 -16.35 -5.73
CA MET A 1 12.55 -15.70 -7.04
C MET A 1 11.30 -16.07 -7.86
N LEU A 2 10.48 -17.05 -7.42
CA LEU A 2 9.31 -17.58 -8.14
C LEU A 2 7.95 -16.94 -7.79
N LEU A 3 7.87 -16.11 -6.74
CA LEU A 3 6.60 -15.47 -6.31
C LEU A 3 6.20 -14.24 -7.16
N PHE A 4 7.15 -13.59 -7.82
CA PHE A 4 6.86 -12.44 -8.69
C PHE A 4 6.15 -12.80 -10.00
N GLY A 5 6.26 -14.04 -10.46
CA GLY A 5 5.59 -14.52 -11.67
C GLY A 5 4.10 -14.77 -11.47
N ALA A 6 3.72 -15.34 -10.33
CA ALA A 6 2.33 -15.66 -10.02
C ALA A 6 1.49 -14.39 -9.77
N GLU A 7 2.05 -13.40 -9.06
CA GLU A 7 1.38 -12.11 -8.85
C GLU A 7 1.17 -11.35 -10.15
N SER A 8 2.16 -11.35 -11.05
CA SER A 8 2.02 -10.72 -12.38
C SER A 8 0.92 -11.37 -13.20
N PHE A 9 0.76 -12.69 -13.12
CA PHE A 9 -0.29 -13.44 -13.85
C PHE A 9 -1.68 -13.17 -13.26
N VAL A 10 -1.80 -13.16 -11.92
CA VAL A 10 -3.06 -12.81 -11.22
C VAL A 10 -3.48 -11.37 -11.56
N PHE A 11 -2.53 -10.43 -11.59
CA PHE A 11 -2.81 -9.05 -11.98
C PHE A 11 -3.28 -8.93 -13.42
N GLN A 12 -2.68 -9.65 -14.34
CA GLN A 12 -3.04 -9.62 -15.76
C GLN A 12 -4.43 -10.21 -15.98
N PHE A 13 -4.71 -11.37 -15.40
CA PHE A 13 -6.01 -12.05 -15.46
C PHE A 13 -7.14 -11.22 -14.81
N ALA A 14 -6.87 -10.62 -13.64
CA ALA A 14 -7.82 -9.74 -12.97
C ALA A 14 -8.15 -8.49 -13.79
N ILE A 15 -7.16 -7.92 -14.49
CA ILE A 15 -7.37 -6.78 -15.38
C ILE A 15 -8.22 -7.16 -16.61
N GLU A 16 -8.03 -8.35 -17.15
CA GLU A 16 -8.78 -8.78 -18.35
C GLU A 16 -10.25 -9.05 -18.06
N ASN A 17 -10.59 -9.55 -16.87
CA ASN A 17 -11.94 -9.98 -16.52
C ASN A 17 -12.72 -8.99 -15.65
N SER A 18 -12.08 -7.99 -15.04
CA SER A 18 -12.79 -7.05 -14.17
C SER A 18 -13.44 -5.91 -14.95
N LYS A 19 -14.62 -6.15 -15.48
CA LYS A 19 -15.52 -5.08 -15.94
C LYS A 19 -16.37 -4.52 -14.80
N ASP A 20 -16.30 -5.14 -13.64
CA ASP A 20 -17.20 -4.85 -12.53
C ASP A 20 -16.43 -4.31 -11.32
N GLN A 21 -16.84 -3.16 -10.81
CA GLN A 21 -16.30 -2.55 -9.59
C GLN A 21 -16.42 -3.49 -8.39
N GLY A 22 -17.48 -4.31 -8.37
CA GLY A 22 -17.70 -5.34 -7.35
C GLY A 22 -16.56 -6.36 -7.32
N VAL A 23 -16.18 -6.93 -8.45
CA VAL A 23 -15.09 -7.90 -8.55
C VAL A 23 -13.76 -7.31 -8.10
N TYR A 24 -13.48 -6.07 -8.49
CA TYR A 24 -12.27 -5.38 -8.03
C TYR A 24 -12.22 -5.27 -6.50
N ARG A 25 -13.31 -4.82 -5.86
CA ARG A 25 -13.36 -4.58 -4.41
C ARG A 25 -13.39 -5.86 -3.59
N THR A 26 -14.10 -6.90 -4.04
CA THR A 26 -14.34 -8.13 -3.26
C THR A 26 -13.28 -9.19 -3.47
N ILE A 27 -12.66 -9.24 -4.64
CA ILE A 27 -11.70 -10.30 -4.99
C ILE A 27 -10.31 -9.74 -5.21
N VAL A 28 -10.14 -8.80 -6.14
CA VAL A 28 -8.81 -8.36 -6.59
C VAL A 28 -8.09 -7.58 -5.49
N LEU A 29 -8.76 -6.60 -4.91
CA LEU A 29 -8.17 -5.73 -3.90
C LEU A 29 -7.75 -6.47 -2.63
N PRO A 30 -8.54 -7.40 -2.04
CA PRO A 30 -8.09 -8.20 -0.89
C PRO A 30 -6.87 -9.08 -1.17
N ILE A 31 -6.78 -9.71 -2.34
CA ILE A 31 -5.65 -10.55 -2.73
C ILE A 31 -4.37 -9.71 -2.83
N VAL A 32 -4.44 -8.58 -3.52
CA VAL A 32 -3.31 -7.66 -3.68
C VAL A 32 -2.87 -7.10 -2.33
N LEU A 33 -3.83 -6.68 -1.50
CA LEU A 33 -3.55 -6.13 -0.17
C LEU A 33 -2.92 -7.16 0.75
N TYR A 34 -3.33 -8.44 0.67
CA TYR A 34 -2.71 -9.51 1.45
C TYR A 34 -1.25 -9.71 1.06
N GLY A 35 -0.95 -9.81 -0.25
CA GLY A 35 0.42 -9.91 -0.73
C GLY A 35 1.27 -8.70 -0.33
N CYS A 36 0.75 -7.48 -0.50
CA CYS A 36 1.46 -6.25 -0.14
C CYS A 36 1.63 -6.03 1.36
N ALA A 37 0.76 -6.60 2.20
CA ALA A 37 0.85 -6.47 3.65
C ALA A 37 1.95 -7.32 4.27
N THR A 38 2.41 -8.38 3.58
CA THR A 38 3.45 -9.30 4.06
C THR A 38 4.87 -8.88 3.71
N TRP A 39 5.05 -7.85 2.88
CA TRP A 39 6.36 -7.46 2.33
C TRP A 39 6.69 -5.99 2.61
N SER A 40 7.98 -5.70 2.82
CA SER A 40 8.45 -4.31 2.85
C SER A 40 8.46 -3.76 1.43
N LEU A 41 7.61 -2.77 1.16
CA LEU A 41 7.48 -2.16 -0.17
C LEU A 41 8.60 -1.15 -0.42
N THR A 42 9.16 -1.22 -1.62
CA THR A 42 10.03 -0.18 -2.17
C THR A 42 9.21 0.90 -2.86
N LEU A 43 9.76 2.12 -3.01
CA LEU A 43 9.09 3.18 -3.77
C LEU A 43 8.73 2.77 -5.21
N ARG A 44 9.51 1.90 -5.81
CA ARG A 44 9.23 1.37 -7.15
C ARG A 44 7.97 0.48 -7.14
N GLU A 45 7.80 -0.33 -6.11
CA GLU A 45 6.64 -1.20 -5.94
C GLU A 45 5.39 -0.39 -5.62
N GLU A 46 5.49 0.66 -4.79
CA GLU A 46 4.39 1.59 -4.54
C GLU A 46 3.92 2.28 -5.84
N ARG A 47 4.86 2.74 -6.68
CA ARG A 47 4.52 3.30 -8.00
C ARG A 47 3.84 2.28 -8.90
N ARG A 48 4.29 1.03 -8.89
CA ARG A 48 3.65 -0.06 -9.65
C ARG A 48 2.23 -0.32 -9.18
N LEU A 49 1.99 -0.31 -7.86
CA LEU A 49 0.66 -0.46 -7.29
C LEU A 49 -0.28 0.67 -7.72
N ARG A 50 0.19 1.93 -7.72
CA ARG A 50 -0.61 3.06 -8.23
C ARG A 50 -0.94 2.92 -9.72
N VAL A 51 0.04 2.53 -10.51
CA VAL A 51 -0.18 2.31 -11.96
C VAL A 51 -1.17 1.16 -12.18
N PHE A 52 -1.05 0.09 -11.41
CA PHE A 52 -1.98 -1.03 -11.45
C PHE A 52 -3.40 -0.58 -11.11
N GLU A 53 -3.60 0.09 -9.97
CA GLU A 53 -4.91 0.60 -9.54
C GLU A 53 -5.53 1.50 -10.61
N ASN A 54 -4.81 2.49 -11.10
CA ASN A 54 -5.28 3.39 -12.15
C ASN A 54 -5.65 2.65 -13.46
N ARG A 55 -4.91 1.59 -13.80
CA ARG A 55 -5.23 0.76 -14.98
C ARG A 55 -6.54 0.00 -14.79
N VAL A 56 -6.72 -0.62 -13.62
CA VAL A 56 -7.95 -1.33 -13.29
C VAL A 56 -9.14 -0.37 -13.27
N LEU A 57 -9.00 0.78 -12.58
CA LEU A 57 -10.08 1.77 -12.49
C LEU A 57 -10.49 2.31 -13.86
N ARG A 58 -9.52 2.58 -14.78
CA ARG A 58 -9.84 2.97 -16.16
C ARG A 58 -10.62 1.91 -16.91
N ARG A 59 -10.39 0.64 -16.59
CA ARG A 59 -11.12 -0.45 -17.23
C ARG A 59 -12.53 -0.60 -16.67
N VAL A 60 -12.68 -0.38 -15.37
CA VAL A 60 -13.98 -0.43 -14.65
C VAL A 60 -14.87 0.74 -15.07
N PHE A 61 -14.34 1.97 -15.07
CA PHE A 61 -15.12 3.18 -15.39
C PHE A 61 -15.23 3.47 -16.89
N GLY A 62 -14.35 2.88 -17.69
CA GLY A 62 -14.32 3.09 -19.14
C GLY A 62 -13.78 4.47 -19.56
N PRO A 63 -13.86 4.80 -20.84
CA PRO A 63 -13.51 6.11 -21.37
C PRO A 63 -14.62 7.12 -21.07
N LYS A 64 -14.26 8.41 -20.96
CA LYS A 64 -15.17 9.54 -20.82
C LYS A 64 -15.24 10.30 -22.16
N ARG A 65 -16.44 10.74 -22.53
CA ARG A 65 -16.60 11.64 -23.68
C ARG A 65 -16.22 13.06 -23.28
N ASP A 66 -15.36 13.67 -24.04
CA ASP A 66 -14.98 15.07 -23.85
C ASP A 66 -16.13 15.99 -24.23
N GLU A 67 -16.47 16.94 -23.37
CA GLU A 67 -17.62 17.84 -23.58
C GLU A 67 -17.35 18.88 -24.65
N VAL A 68 -16.08 19.20 -24.91
CA VAL A 68 -15.68 20.24 -25.88
C VAL A 68 -15.47 19.65 -27.28
N THR A 69 -14.71 18.55 -27.35
CA THR A 69 -14.35 17.92 -28.64
C THR A 69 -15.33 16.85 -29.08
N GLY A 70 -16.15 16.32 -28.17
CA GLY A 70 -17.06 15.21 -28.42
C GLY A 70 -16.37 13.85 -28.58
N GLU A 71 -15.05 13.79 -28.48
CA GLU A 71 -14.25 12.58 -28.64
C GLU A 71 -14.18 11.75 -27.36
N TRP A 72 -13.97 10.43 -27.52
CA TRP A 72 -13.76 9.53 -26.39
C TRP A 72 -12.30 9.57 -25.94
N ARG A 73 -12.05 9.94 -24.69
CA ARG A 73 -10.73 9.98 -24.09
C ARG A 73 -10.61 9.10 -22.85
N LYS A 74 -9.38 8.71 -22.52
CA LYS A 74 -9.06 8.02 -21.29
C LYS A 74 -9.19 8.97 -20.10
N LEU A 75 -9.74 8.47 -19.00
CA LEU A 75 -9.82 9.21 -17.74
C LEU A 75 -8.44 9.60 -17.22
N HIS A 76 -8.30 10.84 -16.78
CA HIS A 76 -7.13 11.31 -16.05
C HIS A 76 -7.10 10.75 -14.63
N ASN A 77 -5.92 10.72 -14.01
CA ASN A 77 -5.78 10.17 -12.65
C ASN A 77 -6.58 10.95 -11.59
N GLY A 78 -6.80 12.25 -11.79
CA GLY A 78 -7.67 13.06 -10.94
C GLY A 78 -9.12 12.57 -10.99
N GLU A 79 -9.66 12.47 -12.21
CA GLU A 79 -11.03 12.01 -12.45
C GLU A 79 -11.29 10.59 -11.92
N LEU A 80 -10.29 9.70 -12.01
CA LEU A 80 -10.40 8.36 -11.44
C LEU A 80 -10.53 8.40 -9.92
N ARG A 81 -9.84 9.30 -9.25
CA ARG A 81 -9.91 9.46 -7.79
C ARG A 81 -11.26 10.02 -7.35
N ASP A 82 -11.79 10.98 -8.09
CA ASP A 82 -13.09 11.57 -7.81
C ASP A 82 -14.22 10.53 -7.98
N LEU A 83 -14.15 9.72 -9.02
CA LEU A 83 -15.11 8.65 -9.29
C LEU A 83 -15.02 7.49 -8.28
N TYR A 84 -13.79 7.14 -7.87
CA TYR A 84 -13.59 6.01 -6.97
C TYR A 84 -13.91 6.33 -5.52
N SER A 85 -13.77 7.59 -5.08
CA SER A 85 -14.12 8.12 -3.75
C SER A 85 -13.52 7.38 -2.54
N LEU A 86 -12.70 6.35 -2.75
CA LEU A 86 -12.09 5.53 -1.72
C LEU A 86 -10.58 5.80 -1.61
N PRO A 87 -9.98 5.51 -0.45
CA PRO A 87 -8.54 5.61 -0.31
C PRO A 87 -7.83 4.73 -1.33
N ASN A 88 -6.77 5.25 -1.95
CA ASN A 88 -5.98 4.48 -2.89
C ASN A 88 -5.28 3.29 -2.22
N ILE A 89 -4.90 2.30 -3.02
CA ILE A 89 -4.31 1.04 -2.56
C ILE A 89 -3.06 1.26 -1.69
N VAL A 90 -2.24 2.27 -1.98
CA VAL A 90 -1.03 2.58 -1.23
C VAL A 90 -1.37 3.06 0.18
N ARG A 91 -2.38 3.93 0.34
CA ARG A 91 -2.87 4.39 1.66
C ARG A 91 -3.39 3.22 2.50
N VAL A 92 -4.14 2.31 1.88
CA VAL A 92 -4.66 1.12 2.57
C VAL A 92 -3.51 0.23 3.04
N VAL A 93 -2.49 0.00 2.21
CA VAL A 93 -1.30 -0.78 2.58
C VAL A 93 -0.54 -0.09 3.72
N LYS A 94 -0.29 1.22 3.62
CA LYS A 94 0.38 2.00 4.67
C LYS A 94 -0.39 1.92 6.00
N SER A 95 -1.70 2.14 5.97
CA SER A 95 -2.56 2.04 7.17
C SER A 95 -2.51 0.65 7.81
N ARG A 96 -2.58 -0.42 7.02
CA ARG A 96 -2.46 -1.80 7.53
C ARG A 96 -1.09 -2.05 8.16
N ARG A 97 -0.02 -1.63 7.51
CA ARG A 97 1.36 -1.71 8.01
C ARG A 97 1.50 -1.01 9.36
N MET A 98 0.98 0.23 9.47
CA MET A 98 1.02 1.00 10.69
C MET A 98 0.20 0.35 11.83
N ARG A 99 -0.99 -0.19 11.53
CA ARG A 99 -1.78 -0.94 12.52
C ARG A 99 -1.02 -2.14 13.05
N TRP A 100 -0.41 -2.91 12.16
CA TRP A 100 0.39 -4.07 12.55
C TRP A 100 1.62 -3.66 13.35
N ALA A 101 2.34 -2.62 12.93
CA ALA A 101 3.49 -2.08 13.66
C ALA A 101 3.13 -1.67 15.09
N GLY A 102 2.03 -0.94 15.27
CA GLY A 102 1.55 -0.56 16.59
C GLY A 102 1.14 -1.76 17.46
N HIS A 103 0.64 -2.83 16.85
CA HIS A 103 0.35 -4.07 17.58
C HIS A 103 1.64 -4.75 18.05
N VAL A 104 2.64 -4.86 17.17
CA VAL A 104 3.92 -5.49 17.47
C VAL A 104 4.73 -4.68 18.52
N ALA A 105 4.71 -3.35 18.43
CA ALA A 105 5.39 -2.48 19.38
C ALA A 105 4.89 -2.65 20.85
N ARG A 106 3.64 -3.06 21.01
CA ARG A 106 3.05 -3.34 22.34
C ARG A 106 3.19 -4.80 22.80
N MET A 107 3.81 -5.64 21.97
CA MET A 107 4.17 -7.00 22.36
C MET A 107 5.50 -7.01 23.09
N GLU A 108 5.72 -8.05 23.90
CA GLU A 108 7.01 -8.29 24.53
C GLU A 108 8.12 -8.48 23.50
N GLU A 109 9.28 -7.88 23.75
CA GLU A 109 10.46 -7.91 22.87
C GLU A 109 10.98 -9.33 22.56
N GLY A 110 10.73 -10.28 23.44
CA GLY A 110 11.11 -11.68 23.27
C GLY A 110 10.40 -12.42 22.15
N ARG A 111 9.32 -11.88 21.60
CA ARG A 111 8.56 -12.54 20.53
C ARG A 111 9.25 -12.43 19.19
N GLY A 112 9.28 -13.52 18.43
CA GLY A 112 9.88 -13.58 17.08
C GLY A 112 9.35 -12.53 16.12
N VAL A 113 8.10 -12.09 16.27
CA VAL A 113 7.47 -11.06 15.44
C VAL A 113 8.13 -9.69 15.63
N HIS A 114 8.51 -9.33 16.86
CA HIS A 114 9.26 -8.10 17.16
C HIS A 114 10.62 -8.12 16.46
N ARG A 115 11.29 -9.27 16.47
CA ARG A 115 12.57 -9.47 15.79
C ARG A 115 12.48 -9.31 14.26
N VAL A 116 11.38 -9.71 13.65
CA VAL A 116 11.13 -9.50 12.20
C VAL A 116 10.98 -8.02 11.85
N LEU A 117 10.34 -7.24 12.73
CA LEU A 117 10.10 -5.82 12.50
C LEU A 117 11.37 -4.97 12.67
N VAL A 118 12.08 -5.16 13.79
CA VAL A 118 13.18 -4.31 14.26
C VAL A 118 14.54 -4.99 14.12
N GLY A 119 14.57 -6.32 14.09
CA GLY A 119 15.78 -7.12 14.10
C GLY A 119 16.70 -6.87 12.92
N LYS A 120 17.98 -6.89 13.20
CA LYS A 120 19.03 -6.90 12.16
C LYS A 120 19.46 -8.35 11.95
N PRO A 121 19.48 -8.88 10.71
CA PRO A 121 19.99 -10.22 10.46
C PRO A 121 21.46 -10.30 10.87
N GLU A 122 21.79 -11.33 11.64
CA GLU A 122 23.16 -11.69 11.97
C GLU A 122 23.79 -12.39 10.77
N GLY A 123 25.01 -12.01 10.40
CA GLY A 123 25.78 -12.65 9.33
C GLY A 123 26.18 -11.72 8.17
N LYS A 124 26.80 -12.31 7.15
CA LYS A 124 27.25 -11.57 5.96
C LYS A 124 26.05 -10.99 5.19
N ARG A 125 26.17 -9.74 4.78
CA ARG A 125 25.16 -9.10 3.93
C ARG A 125 25.00 -9.89 2.63
N PRO A 126 23.77 -10.21 2.19
CA PRO A 126 23.56 -10.85 0.89
C PRO A 126 24.10 -9.95 -0.22
N LEU A 127 24.69 -10.55 -1.25
CA LEU A 127 25.08 -9.86 -2.47
C LEU A 127 23.82 -9.31 -3.15
N GLY A 128 23.75 -8.00 -3.29
CA GLY A 128 22.64 -7.32 -3.94
C GLY A 128 22.25 -6.00 -3.27
N ARG A 129 21.35 -5.26 -3.94
CA ARG A 129 20.84 -3.99 -3.41
C ARG A 129 20.01 -4.27 -2.15
N PRO A 130 20.35 -3.64 -0.98
CA PRO A 130 19.61 -3.84 0.24
C PRO A 130 18.13 -3.44 0.03
N ARG A 131 17.21 -4.34 0.33
CA ARG A 131 15.79 -4.03 0.41
C ARG A 131 15.54 -3.17 1.65
N ARG A 132 14.56 -2.27 1.57
CA ARG A 132 14.12 -1.51 2.73
C ARG A 132 13.60 -2.46 3.79
N ARG A 133 13.90 -2.15 5.05
CA ARG A 133 13.36 -2.90 6.19
C ARG A 133 11.95 -2.39 6.51
N TRP A 134 11.22 -3.18 7.25
CA TRP A 134 9.93 -2.79 7.78
C TRP A 134 10.00 -1.50 8.61
N GLU A 135 10.99 -1.41 9.48
CA GLU A 135 11.24 -0.24 10.31
C GLU A 135 11.48 1.02 9.47
N ASP A 136 12.26 0.92 8.39
CA ASP A 136 12.53 2.05 7.49
C ASP A 136 11.23 2.54 6.83
N ASN A 137 10.35 1.62 6.44
CA ASN A 137 9.06 1.96 5.86
C ASN A 137 8.14 2.66 6.87
N ILE A 138 8.11 2.20 8.12
CA ILE A 138 7.32 2.82 9.19
C ILE A 138 7.83 4.22 9.47
N LYS A 139 9.15 4.41 9.60
CA LYS A 139 9.76 5.73 9.81
C LYS A 139 9.45 6.70 8.66
N MET A 140 9.50 6.22 7.42
CA MET A 140 9.15 7.04 6.26
C MET A 140 7.67 7.42 6.24
N ASP A 141 6.78 6.47 6.51
CA ASP A 141 5.34 6.74 6.57
C ASP A 141 5.02 7.77 7.67
N LEU A 142 5.73 7.72 8.81
CA LEU A 142 5.62 8.71 9.87
C LEU A 142 6.12 10.09 9.44
N GLN A 143 7.28 10.16 8.78
CA GLN A 143 7.83 11.42 8.28
C GLN A 143 6.91 12.10 7.26
N GLU A 144 6.29 11.32 6.37
CA GLU A 144 5.30 11.85 5.41
C GLU A 144 4.08 12.50 6.11
N MET A 145 3.78 12.11 7.34
CA MET A 145 2.68 12.64 8.15
C MET A 145 3.10 13.77 9.10
N GLY A 146 4.37 14.20 9.05
CA GLY A 146 4.91 15.20 9.97
C GLY A 146 5.19 14.67 11.37
N GLY A 147 5.12 13.36 11.59
CA GLY A 147 5.47 12.72 12.85
C GLY A 147 6.99 12.63 13.03
N ASN A 148 7.51 13.32 14.04
CA ASN A 148 8.90 13.22 14.48
C ASN A 148 8.92 12.49 15.83
N GLY A 149 9.73 11.46 15.95
CA GLY A 149 9.92 10.74 17.22
C GLY A 149 10.11 9.24 17.05
N ASP A 150 10.33 8.56 18.15
CA ASP A 150 10.40 7.12 18.17
C ASP A 150 8.99 6.53 17.97
N TRP A 151 8.80 5.84 16.87
CA TRP A 151 7.53 5.23 16.54
C TRP A 151 7.09 4.17 17.57
N MET A 152 8.05 3.54 18.28
CA MET A 152 7.74 2.58 19.32
C MET A 152 7.10 3.24 20.53
N GLU A 153 7.64 4.39 20.96
CA GLU A 153 7.04 5.17 22.05
C GLU A 153 5.65 5.68 21.68
N LEU A 154 5.50 6.22 20.46
CA LEU A 154 4.21 6.65 19.95
C LEU A 154 3.18 5.52 19.89
N ALA A 155 3.63 4.31 19.58
CA ALA A 155 2.77 3.14 19.46
C ALA A 155 2.30 2.59 20.81
N GLN A 156 2.93 2.96 21.95
CA GLN A 156 2.46 2.59 23.30
C GLN A 156 1.11 3.23 23.62
N ASP A 157 0.91 4.47 23.20
CA ASP A 157 -0.38 5.15 23.32
C ASP A 157 -1.31 4.72 22.17
N ARG A 158 -2.30 3.89 22.48
CA ARG A 158 -3.25 3.33 21.50
C ARG A 158 -4.07 4.42 20.79
N ASP A 159 -4.48 5.45 21.50
CA ASP A 159 -5.38 6.45 20.97
C ASP A 159 -4.63 7.41 20.03
N ARG A 160 -3.44 7.83 20.41
CA ARG A 160 -2.54 8.59 19.54
C ARG A 160 -2.18 7.80 18.30
N TRP A 161 -1.82 6.52 18.46
CA TRP A 161 -1.49 5.66 17.32
C TRP A 161 -2.68 5.45 16.38
N ARG A 162 -3.89 5.26 16.92
CA ARG A 162 -5.12 5.12 16.13
C ARG A 162 -5.40 6.40 15.32
N THR A 163 -5.28 7.57 15.95
CA THR A 163 -5.44 8.86 15.28
C THR A 163 -4.45 8.99 14.12
N LEU A 164 -3.19 8.66 14.34
CA LEU A 164 -2.14 8.69 13.35
C LEU A 164 -2.42 7.74 12.18
N VAL A 165 -2.84 6.50 12.45
CA VAL A 165 -3.25 5.53 11.42
C VAL A 165 -4.44 6.03 10.60
N ASN A 166 -5.40 6.70 11.22
CA ASN A 166 -6.53 7.31 10.52
C ASN A 166 -6.07 8.49 9.65
N THR A 167 -5.11 9.28 10.11
CA THR A 167 -4.52 10.36 9.32
C THR A 167 -3.88 9.81 8.03
N VAL A 168 -3.19 8.65 8.09
CA VAL A 168 -2.62 7.98 6.89
C VAL A 168 -3.68 7.73 5.81
N MET A 169 -4.89 7.37 6.20
CA MET A 169 -5.98 7.14 5.25
C MET A 169 -6.44 8.42 4.57
N ASN A 170 -6.31 9.56 5.24
CA ASN A 170 -6.82 10.86 4.79
C ASN A 170 -5.75 11.73 4.12
N VAL A 171 -4.46 11.51 4.41
CA VAL A 171 -3.38 12.30 3.83
C VAL A 171 -3.28 12.06 2.33
N TRP A 172 -3.27 13.15 1.60
CA TRP A 172 -3.07 13.13 0.15
C TRP A 172 -1.59 12.82 -0.15
N VAL A 173 -1.32 11.66 -0.73
CA VAL A 173 0.02 11.30 -1.26
C VAL A 173 0.00 11.57 -2.76
N PRO A 174 0.77 12.54 -3.25
CA PRO A 174 0.82 12.92 -4.67
C PRO A 174 1.29 11.79 -5.59
#